data_7058e801050f0e393822ed35f73bcdf4
#
_entry.id   7058e801050f0e393822ed35f73bcdf4
#
_cell.length_a   1.000
_cell.length_b   1.000
_cell.length_c   1.000
_cell.angle_alpha   90.00
_cell.angle_beta   90.00
_cell.angle_gamma   90.00
#
_symmetry.space_group_name_H-M   'P 1'
#
loop_
_entity.id
_entity.type
_entity.pdbx_description
1 polymer ?
#
loop_
_entity_poly.entity_id
_entity_poly.type
_entity_poly.pdbx_seq_one_letter_code
_entity_poly.pdbx_strand_id
1 'polypeptide(L)'
;MRMKEPRGPRGFFKKRKCVSMRENVIETIKKEKLIAIVRGIAPEKCLKVAGALYAGGFRLVEITFDQKNPDSWATTAAAIKAVSEAYSGTMEVGAGTVTSVELVELAASAGAKYIISPDTNIDVIKRTRELGLVSMPGALTPTEILTAYNNGADFVKLFPIANLGSAYVKAVRAPISHVPMMAVGGVNETNLREYLDLGMCGAGIGGNLVNKKWVENGEFEKITEVARTMVSIAKG
;
A
#
# COMPACT_ATOMS: atom_id res chain seq x y z
N MET A 1 -28.76 -15.89 63.08
CA MET A 1 -29.28 -16.04 61.69
C MET A 1 -28.67 -14.92 60.86
N ARG A 2 -27.57 -15.22 60.13
CA ARG A 2 -26.86 -14.21 59.27
C ARG A 2 -27.38 -14.34 57.84
N MET A 3 -28.02 -13.30 57.36
CA MET A 3 -28.47 -13.22 55.95
C MET A 3 -27.28 -13.03 55.04
N LYS A 4 -27.17 -13.87 54.00
CA LYS A 4 -26.17 -13.76 52.93
C LYS A 4 -26.71 -12.77 51.87
N GLU A 5 -25.94 -11.72 51.64
CA GLU A 5 -26.19 -10.79 50.49
C GLU A 5 -26.02 -11.49 49.12
N PRO A 6 -26.85 -11.20 48.14
CA PRO A 6 -26.74 -11.76 46.81
C PRO A 6 -25.58 -11.10 46.03
N ARG A 7 -24.68 -11.93 45.49
CA ARG A 7 -23.61 -11.51 44.57
C ARG A 7 -24.24 -11.09 43.24
N GLY A 8 -24.18 -9.79 42.93
CA GLY A 8 -24.55 -9.25 41.64
C GLY A 8 -23.70 -9.82 40.46
N PRO A 9 -24.23 -9.80 39.24
CA PRO A 9 -23.56 -10.39 38.08
C PRO A 9 -22.25 -9.64 37.74
N ARG A 10 -21.14 -10.38 37.68
CA ARG A 10 -19.87 -9.86 37.18
C ARG A 10 -20.01 -9.55 35.69
N GLY A 11 -20.19 -8.29 35.34
CA GLY A 11 -20.20 -7.82 33.98
C GLY A 11 -18.85 -8.10 33.32
N PHE A 12 -18.83 -8.99 32.33
CA PHE A 12 -17.70 -9.17 31.42
C PHE A 12 -17.58 -7.93 30.53
N PHE A 13 -16.85 -6.91 30.98
CA PHE A 13 -16.36 -5.88 30.10
C PHE A 13 -15.32 -6.51 29.17
N LYS A 14 -15.74 -6.92 27.95
CA LYS A 14 -14.81 -7.18 26.87
C LYS A 14 -13.98 -5.91 26.63
N LYS A 15 -12.74 -5.86 27.11
CA LYS A 15 -11.78 -4.83 26.73
C LYS A 15 -11.74 -4.79 25.19
N ARG A 16 -12.28 -3.74 24.57
CA ARG A 16 -12.03 -3.46 23.16
C ARG A 16 -10.50 -3.36 23.01
N LYS A 17 -9.88 -4.32 22.30
CA LYS A 17 -8.48 -4.20 21.92
C LYS A 17 -8.34 -2.88 21.17
N CYS A 18 -7.51 -1.97 21.67
CA CYS A 18 -7.12 -0.77 20.93
C CYS A 18 -6.33 -1.27 19.71
N VAL A 19 -6.93 -1.21 18.53
CA VAL A 19 -6.30 -1.62 17.27
C VAL A 19 -5.21 -0.59 16.96
N SER A 20 -4.01 -1.04 16.69
CA SER A 20 -2.89 -0.14 16.36
C SER A 20 -3.12 0.52 15.00
N MET A 21 -2.47 1.67 14.77
CA MET A 21 -2.50 2.36 13.47
C MET A 21 -2.11 1.40 12.34
N ARG A 22 -1.04 0.63 12.53
CA ARG A 22 -0.56 -0.36 11.57
C ARG A 22 -1.60 -1.44 11.25
N GLU A 23 -2.28 -1.99 12.26
CA GLU A 23 -3.34 -3.00 12.06
C GLU A 23 -4.50 -2.41 11.25
N ASN A 24 -4.89 -1.16 11.50
CA ASN A 24 -5.93 -0.48 10.72
C ASN A 24 -5.53 -0.34 9.25
N VAL A 25 -4.27 0.03 8.97
CA VAL A 25 -3.76 0.16 7.58
C VAL A 25 -3.73 -1.20 6.89
N ILE A 26 -3.30 -2.27 7.58
CA ILE A 26 -3.32 -3.64 7.05
C ILE A 26 -4.75 -4.05 6.65
N GLU A 27 -5.74 -3.79 7.50
CA GLU A 27 -7.14 -4.11 7.20
C GLU A 27 -7.68 -3.26 6.03
N THR A 28 -7.28 -1.98 5.95
CA THR A 28 -7.62 -1.13 4.80
C THR A 28 -7.02 -1.68 3.50
N ILE A 29 -5.75 -2.11 3.50
CA ILE A 29 -5.12 -2.72 2.32
C ILE A 29 -5.86 -3.99 1.89
N LYS A 30 -6.20 -4.88 2.82
CA LYS A 30 -6.94 -6.11 2.52
C LYS A 30 -8.34 -5.84 1.97
N LYS A 31 -9.03 -4.85 2.51
CA LYS A 31 -10.39 -4.48 2.13
C LYS A 31 -10.43 -3.80 0.76
N GLU A 32 -9.60 -2.78 0.56
CA GLU A 32 -9.62 -1.95 -0.65
C GLU A 32 -8.83 -2.57 -1.81
N LYS A 33 -7.84 -3.43 -1.53
CA LYS A 33 -7.03 -4.22 -2.47
C LYS A 33 -6.18 -3.43 -3.46
N LEU A 34 -6.44 -2.14 -3.67
CA LEU A 34 -5.80 -1.33 -4.70
C LEU A 34 -4.96 -0.20 -4.10
N ILE A 35 -3.70 -0.08 -4.55
CA ILE A 35 -2.80 1.03 -4.23
C ILE A 35 -2.47 1.76 -5.53
N ALA A 36 -2.78 3.06 -5.59
CA ALA A 36 -2.39 3.89 -6.72
C ALA A 36 -0.94 4.35 -6.56
N ILE A 37 -0.11 4.18 -7.58
CA ILE A 37 1.30 4.55 -7.58
C ILE A 37 1.48 5.87 -8.33
N VAL A 38 1.80 6.94 -7.60
CA VAL A 38 2.08 8.27 -8.12
C VAL A 38 3.60 8.40 -8.30
N ARG A 39 4.06 8.21 -9.55
CA ARG A 39 5.47 8.19 -9.89
C ARG A 39 5.86 9.30 -10.86
N GLY A 40 6.86 10.11 -10.46
CA GLY A 40 7.40 11.17 -11.31
C GLY A 40 6.35 12.23 -11.68
N ILE A 41 5.43 12.50 -10.76
CA ILE A 41 4.47 13.58 -10.79
C ILE A 41 5.03 14.72 -9.97
N ALA A 42 4.92 15.95 -10.50
CA ALA A 42 5.36 17.14 -9.80
C ALA A 42 4.61 17.28 -8.45
N PRO A 43 5.30 17.58 -7.35
CA PRO A 43 4.72 17.58 -6.00
C PRO A 43 3.45 18.41 -5.86
N GLU A 44 3.41 19.56 -6.51
CA GLU A 44 2.26 20.48 -6.51
C GLU A 44 1.00 19.90 -7.19
N LYS A 45 1.17 18.88 -8.05
CA LYS A 45 0.08 18.17 -8.71
C LYS A 45 -0.40 16.94 -7.94
N CYS A 46 0.39 16.45 -6.96
CA CYS A 46 0.07 15.23 -6.22
C CYS A 46 -1.27 15.33 -5.49
N LEU A 47 -1.61 16.49 -4.94
CA LEU A 47 -2.88 16.71 -4.25
C LEU A 47 -4.09 16.61 -5.20
N LYS A 48 -3.99 17.13 -6.42
CA LYS A 48 -5.04 17.00 -7.43
C LYS A 48 -5.19 15.56 -7.92
N VAL A 49 -4.07 14.85 -8.10
CA VAL A 49 -4.07 13.43 -8.44
C VAL A 49 -4.74 12.61 -7.34
N ALA A 50 -4.40 12.86 -6.07
CA ALA A 50 -5.05 12.20 -4.93
C ALA A 50 -6.56 12.46 -4.91
N GLY A 51 -7.00 13.68 -5.23
CA GLY A 51 -8.42 14.04 -5.36
C GLY A 51 -9.14 13.22 -6.43
N ALA A 52 -8.55 13.10 -7.62
CA ALA A 52 -9.10 12.30 -8.71
C ALA A 52 -9.18 10.80 -8.35
N LEU A 53 -8.14 10.26 -7.71
CA LEU A 53 -8.09 8.88 -7.22
C LEU A 53 -9.16 8.62 -6.16
N TYR A 54 -9.31 9.54 -5.20
CA TYR A 54 -10.33 9.46 -4.15
C TYR A 54 -11.75 9.48 -4.71
N ALA A 55 -12.02 10.40 -5.66
CA ALA A 55 -13.30 10.48 -6.38
C ALA A 55 -13.60 9.22 -7.20
N GLY A 56 -12.55 8.55 -7.69
CA GLY A 56 -12.63 7.25 -8.37
C GLY A 56 -12.77 6.05 -7.45
N GLY A 57 -12.71 6.24 -6.12
CA GLY A 57 -12.91 5.19 -5.13
C GLY A 57 -11.64 4.57 -4.54
N PHE A 58 -10.45 5.03 -4.94
CA PHE A 58 -9.20 4.59 -4.27
C PHE A 58 -9.14 5.13 -2.85
N ARG A 59 -8.56 4.35 -1.96
CA ARG A 59 -8.36 4.67 -0.54
C ARG A 59 -6.90 4.52 -0.09
N LEU A 60 -6.01 4.11 -1.01
CA LEU A 60 -4.58 3.98 -0.76
C LEU A 60 -3.80 4.60 -1.94
N VAL A 61 -2.80 5.42 -1.61
CA VAL A 61 -1.93 6.08 -2.58
C VAL A 61 -0.47 5.99 -2.13
N GLU A 62 0.42 5.65 -3.05
CA GLU A 62 1.88 5.60 -2.87
C GLU A 62 2.50 6.76 -3.67
N ILE A 63 3.25 7.64 -3.00
CA ILE A 63 4.05 8.68 -3.67
C ILE A 63 5.52 8.23 -3.66
N THR A 64 6.15 8.16 -4.84
CA THR A 64 7.46 7.53 -4.98
C THR A 64 8.61 8.50 -4.96
N PHE A 65 9.67 8.17 -4.20
CA PHE A 65 10.96 8.87 -4.27
C PHE A 65 11.67 8.60 -5.61
N ASP A 66 12.40 9.59 -6.10
CA ASP A 66 13.25 9.45 -7.29
C ASP A 66 14.70 9.18 -6.84
N GLN A 67 15.17 7.95 -7.09
CA GLN A 67 16.53 7.52 -6.74
C GLN A 67 17.62 8.17 -7.63
N LYS A 68 17.23 8.73 -8.79
CA LYS A 68 18.16 9.44 -9.68
C LYS A 68 18.39 10.87 -9.27
N ASN A 69 17.49 11.44 -8.46
CA ASN A 69 17.54 12.84 -8.03
C ASN A 69 17.28 12.94 -6.51
N PRO A 70 18.30 12.66 -5.66
CA PRO A 70 18.17 12.77 -4.21
C PRO A 70 17.75 14.15 -3.72
N ASP A 71 18.11 15.22 -4.41
CA ASP A 71 17.71 16.60 -4.06
C ASP A 71 16.18 16.79 -4.09
N SER A 72 15.44 15.91 -4.81
CA SER A 72 13.98 15.93 -4.84
C SER A 72 13.31 15.25 -3.65
N TRP A 73 14.06 14.56 -2.78
CA TRP A 73 13.46 13.76 -1.70
C TRP A 73 12.69 14.62 -0.68
N ALA A 74 13.22 15.78 -0.34
CA ALA A 74 12.55 16.71 0.56
C ALA A 74 11.19 17.20 -0.03
N THR A 75 11.16 17.48 -1.33
CA THR A 75 9.92 17.87 -2.05
C THR A 75 8.93 16.71 -2.15
N THR A 76 9.41 15.48 -2.36
CA THR A 76 8.57 14.28 -2.35
C THR A 76 7.96 14.06 -0.94
N ALA A 77 8.75 14.21 0.11
CA ALA A 77 8.27 14.14 1.49
C ALA A 77 7.21 15.22 1.79
N ALA A 78 7.42 16.45 1.30
CA ALA A 78 6.42 17.52 1.42
C ALA A 78 5.09 17.17 0.69
N ALA A 79 5.15 16.52 -0.48
CA ALA A 79 3.96 16.03 -1.18
C ALA A 79 3.25 14.92 -0.41
N ILE A 80 3.98 13.96 0.16
CA ILE A 80 3.43 12.92 1.05
C ILE A 80 2.69 13.57 2.22
N LYS A 81 3.32 14.56 2.88
CA LYS A 81 2.75 15.29 4.01
C LYS A 81 1.45 16.00 3.61
N ALA A 82 1.48 16.76 2.52
CA ALA A 82 0.32 17.51 2.07
C ALA A 82 -0.89 16.60 1.74
N VAL A 83 -0.65 15.45 1.08
CA VAL A 83 -1.72 14.49 0.79
C VAL A 83 -2.18 13.78 2.05
N SER A 84 -1.27 13.41 2.97
CA SER A 84 -1.60 12.76 4.24
C SER A 84 -2.46 13.65 5.15
N GLU A 85 -2.16 14.94 5.20
CA GLU A 85 -2.94 15.93 5.96
C GLU A 85 -4.33 16.16 5.34
N ALA A 86 -4.38 16.37 4.01
CA ALA A 86 -5.63 16.66 3.31
C ALA A 86 -6.63 15.49 3.30
N TYR A 87 -6.14 14.26 3.32
CA TYR A 87 -6.97 13.04 3.29
C TYR A 87 -6.94 12.25 4.60
N SER A 88 -6.57 12.89 5.71
CA SER A 88 -6.51 12.25 7.04
C SER A 88 -7.85 11.57 7.37
N GLY A 89 -7.77 10.28 7.75
CA GLY A 89 -8.95 9.46 8.09
C GLY A 89 -9.81 8.99 6.91
N THR A 90 -9.46 9.35 5.66
CA THR A 90 -10.23 8.96 4.47
C THR A 90 -9.43 8.23 3.40
N MET A 91 -8.12 8.46 3.36
CA MET A 91 -7.17 7.76 2.47
C MET A 91 -5.87 7.48 3.21
N GLU A 92 -5.33 6.29 3.06
CA GLU A 92 -4.01 5.93 3.58
C GLU A 92 -2.94 6.31 2.57
N VAL A 93 -1.94 7.07 3.02
CA VAL A 93 -0.83 7.53 2.19
C VAL A 93 0.44 6.77 2.57
N GLY A 94 1.14 6.25 1.57
CA GLY A 94 2.41 5.59 1.72
C GLY A 94 3.52 6.20 0.88
N ALA A 95 4.73 5.76 1.12
CA ALA A 95 5.91 6.11 0.35
C ALA A 95 6.41 4.93 -0.47
N GLY A 96 6.77 5.17 -1.71
CA GLY A 96 7.32 4.17 -2.61
C GLY A 96 8.74 4.43 -3.06
N THR A 97 9.36 3.38 -3.58
CA THR A 97 10.78 3.38 -4.01
C THR A 97 11.70 3.75 -2.84
N VAL A 98 11.35 3.27 -1.64
CA VAL A 98 12.13 3.45 -0.41
C VAL A 98 13.19 2.36 -0.34
N THR A 99 14.45 2.71 -0.57
CA THR A 99 15.58 1.76 -0.69
C THR A 99 16.61 1.88 0.43
N SER A 100 16.39 2.82 1.36
CA SER A 100 17.30 3.04 2.50
C SER A 100 16.54 3.37 3.78
N VAL A 101 17.19 3.18 4.92
CA VAL A 101 16.67 3.55 6.24
C VAL A 101 16.39 5.05 6.33
N GLU A 102 17.25 5.88 5.74
CA GLU A 102 17.06 7.33 5.66
C GLU A 102 15.71 7.70 5.00
N LEU A 103 15.37 7.04 3.89
CA LEU A 103 14.10 7.28 3.22
C LEU A 103 12.89 6.76 4.02
N VAL A 104 13.06 5.72 4.84
CA VAL A 104 12.02 5.28 5.79
C VAL A 104 11.75 6.38 6.81
N GLU A 105 12.80 6.96 7.41
CA GLU A 105 12.70 8.04 8.40
C GLU A 105 12.02 9.28 7.79
N LEU A 106 12.46 9.66 6.60
CA LEU A 106 11.90 10.81 5.88
C LEU A 106 10.42 10.61 5.55
N ALA A 107 10.04 9.43 5.06
CA ALA A 107 8.66 9.09 4.77
C ALA A 107 7.79 9.07 6.03
N ALA A 108 8.28 8.47 7.12
CA ALA A 108 7.59 8.42 8.41
C ALA A 108 7.32 9.83 8.96
N SER A 109 8.34 10.71 8.94
CA SER A 109 8.20 12.10 9.38
C SER A 109 7.21 12.92 8.56
N ALA A 110 7.02 12.54 7.27
CA ALA A 110 6.04 13.12 6.37
C ALA A 110 4.62 12.54 6.55
N GLY A 111 4.42 11.57 7.46
CA GLY A 111 3.10 11.00 7.76
C GLY A 111 2.73 9.79 6.92
N ALA A 112 3.68 9.17 6.20
CA ALA A 112 3.45 7.90 5.51
C ALA A 112 3.01 6.82 6.50
N LYS A 113 2.04 5.99 6.12
CA LYS A 113 1.49 4.90 6.93
C LYS A 113 2.05 3.53 6.51
N TYR A 114 2.58 3.42 5.31
CA TYR A 114 3.19 2.22 4.77
C TYR A 114 4.37 2.57 3.86
N ILE A 115 5.31 1.65 3.78
CA ILE A 115 6.54 1.76 3.01
C ILE A 115 6.57 0.66 1.96
N ILE A 116 6.79 1.06 0.70
CA ILE A 116 6.92 0.15 -0.43
C ILE A 116 8.31 0.30 -1.05
N SER A 117 9.00 -0.82 -1.19
CA SER A 117 10.34 -0.89 -1.80
C SER A 117 10.30 -1.64 -3.13
N PRO A 118 11.24 -1.43 -4.03
CA PRO A 118 11.37 -2.25 -5.24
C PRO A 118 12.09 -3.58 -4.99
N ASP A 119 12.77 -3.71 -3.86
CA ASP A 119 13.70 -4.77 -3.47
C ASP A 119 13.41 -5.31 -2.07
N THR A 120 14.10 -6.38 -1.70
CA THR A 120 14.08 -6.99 -0.37
C THR A 120 15.28 -6.51 0.45
N ASN A 121 15.17 -5.34 1.07
CA ASN A 121 16.16 -4.81 1.98
C ASN A 121 15.73 -5.03 3.44
N ILE A 122 16.49 -5.86 4.17
CA ILE A 122 16.15 -6.27 5.54
C ILE A 122 16.16 -5.09 6.51
N ASP A 123 17.09 -4.14 6.36
CA ASP A 123 17.19 -2.98 7.24
C ASP A 123 15.99 -2.03 7.04
N VAL A 124 15.57 -1.84 5.79
CA VAL A 124 14.34 -1.09 5.46
C VAL A 124 13.11 -1.76 6.06
N ILE A 125 12.99 -3.09 5.95
CA ILE A 125 11.88 -3.85 6.54
C ILE A 125 11.83 -3.67 8.05
N LYS A 126 12.96 -3.90 8.73
CA LYS A 126 13.08 -3.80 10.20
C LYS A 126 12.76 -2.37 10.67
N ARG A 127 13.36 -1.36 10.03
CA ARG A 127 13.14 0.04 10.44
C ARG A 127 11.69 0.47 10.24
N THR A 128 11.07 0.07 9.13
CA THR A 128 9.65 0.31 8.90
C THR A 128 8.79 -0.27 10.02
N ARG A 129 9.09 -1.49 10.45
CA ARG A 129 8.39 -2.18 11.54
C ARG A 129 8.59 -1.53 12.90
N GLU A 130 9.81 -1.10 13.22
CA GLU A 130 10.14 -0.38 14.46
C GLU A 130 9.34 0.92 14.59
N LEU A 131 9.12 1.63 13.48
CA LEU A 131 8.30 2.84 13.45
C LEU A 131 6.79 2.57 13.45
N GLY A 132 6.36 1.30 13.53
CA GLY A 132 4.94 0.93 13.55
C GLY A 132 4.23 1.13 12.21
N LEU A 133 4.97 1.19 11.11
CA LEU A 133 4.44 1.31 9.76
C LEU A 133 4.24 -0.06 9.11
N VAL A 134 3.39 -0.12 8.06
CA VAL A 134 3.22 -1.34 7.26
C VAL A 134 4.38 -1.48 6.28
N SER A 135 5.02 -2.65 6.26
CA SER A 135 6.15 -2.96 5.38
C SER A 135 5.72 -3.81 4.18
N MET A 136 6.04 -3.34 2.98
CA MET A 136 5.73 -4.00 1.71
C MET A 136 6.97 -3.97 0.77
N PRO A 137 8.00 -4.78 1.06
CA PRO A 137 9.19 -4.92 0.20
C PRO A 137 8.85 -5.60 -1.12
N GLY A 138 9.63 -5.27 -2.15
CA GLY A 138 9.60 -5.92 -3.45
C GLY A 138 10.38 -7.23 -3.44
N ALA A 139 9.86 -8.23 -4.14
CA ALA A 139 10.48 -9.53 -4.37
C ALA A 139 10.01 -10.11 -5.70
N LEU A 140 10.83 -10.95 -6.29
CA LEU A 140 10.47 -11.68 -7.49
C LEU A 140 10.57 -13.19 -7.30
N THR A 141 11.60 -13.68 -6.61
CA THR A 141 11.87 -15.11 -6.42
C THR A 141 11.29 -15.64 -5.09
N PRO A 142 11.03 -16.97 -4.98
CA PRO A 142 10.63 -17.60 -3.72
C PRO A 142 11.56 -17.27 -2.55
N THR A 143 12.87 -17.22 -2.77
CA THR A 143 13.86 -16.89 -1.74
C THR A 143 13.65 -15.46 -1.22
N GLU A 144 13.52 -14.47 -2.10
CA GLU A 144 13.27 -13.08 -1.72
C GLU A 144 11.95 -12.94 -0.98
N ILE A 145 10.88 -13.59 -1.47
CA ILE A 145 9.56 -13.56 -0.85
C ILE A 145 9.62 -14.05 0.60
N LEU A 146 10.24 -15.22 0.82
CA LEU A 146 10.37 -15.80 2.16
C LEU A 146 11.33 -14.99 3.03
N THR A 147 12.41 -14.45 2.46
CA THR A 147 13.33 -13.56 3.17
C THR A 147 12.59 -12.32 3.67
N ALA A 148 11.82 -11.67 2.81
CA ALA A 148 11.02 -10.50 3.18
C ALA A 148 10.03 -10.83 4.31
N TYR A 149 9.24 -11.87 4.13
CA TYR A 149 8.20 -12.28 5.08
C TYR A 149 8.79 -12.67 6.44
N ASN A 150 9.86 -13.49 6.46
CA ASN A 150 10.51 -13.93 7.70
C ASN A 150 11.22 -12.79 8.45
N ASN A 151 11.54 -11.67 7.78
CA ASN A 151 12.07 -10.47 8.42
C ASN A 151 10.99 -9.44 8.79
N GLY A 152 9.71 -9.77 8.69
CA GLY A 152 8.61 -9.01 9.24
C GLY A 152 7.83 -8.15 8.23
N ALA A 153 7.96 -8.39 6.92
CA ALA A 153 7.08 -7.78 5.94
C ALA A 153 5.62 -8.15 6.20
N ASP A 154 4.71 -7.18 6.11
CA ASP A 154 3.27 -7.39 6.24
C ASP A 154 2.65 -7.92 4.97
N PHE A 155 3.14 -7.42 3.85
CA PHE A 155 2.86 -7.86 2.49
C PHE A 155 4.15 -7.96 1.72
N VAL A 156 4.17 -8.74 0.66
CA VAL A 156 5.26 -8.77 -0.31
C VAL A 156 4.75 -8.25 -1.65
N LYS A 157 5.39 -7.23 -2.18
CA LYS A 157 5.15 -6.72 -3.52
C LYS A 157 5.82 -7.65 -4.52
N LEU A 158 5.04 -8.49 -5.20
CA LEU A 158 5.56 -9.31 -6.29
C LEU A 158 5.78 -8.44 -7.54
N PHE A 159 7.05 -8.16 -7.87
CA PHE A 159 7.45 -7.14 -8.84
C PHE A 159 8.78 -7.47 -9.53
N PRO A 160 8.90 -7.20 -10.85
CA PRO A 160 7.84 -6.81 -11.80
C PRO A 160 7.10 -8.04 -12.36
N ILE A 161 5.76 -8.02 -12.33
CA ILE A 161 4.95 -9.22 -12.62
C ILE A 161 4.52 -9.32 -14.09
N ALA A 162 4.44 -8.20 -14.83
CA ALA A 162 3.87 -8.17 -16.17
C ALA A 162 4.52 -9.14 -17.16
N ASN A 163 5.86 -9.27 -17.11
CA ASN A 163 6.61 -10.09 -18.05
C ASN A 163 6.56 -11.60 -17.72
N LEU A 164 6.12 -11.96 -16.52
CA LEU A 164 6.06 -13.33 -16.04
C LEU A 164 4.65 -13.92 -16.10
N GLY A 165 3.64 -13.04 -16.03
CA GLY A 165 2.24 -13.40 -16.18
C GLY A 165 1.65 -14.24 -15.03
N SER A 166 0.41 -14.64 -15.22
CA SER A 166 -0.39 -15.40 -14.24
C SER A 166 0.15 -16.80 -13.96
N ALA A 167 0.77 -17.44 -14.94
CA ALA A 167 1.39 -18.76 -14.77
C ALA A 167 2.50 -18.75 -13.71
N TYR A 168 3.32 -17.71 -13.69
CA TYR A 168 4.34 -17.52 -12.67
C TYR A 168 3.73 -17.32 -11.28
N VAL A 169 2.72 -16.45 -11.17
CA VAL A 169 2.02 -16.21 -9.91
C VAL A 169 1.44 -17.50 -9.34
N LYS A 170 0.78 -18.30 -10.18
CA LYS A 170 0.22 -19.60 -9.80
C LYS A 170 1.31 -20.54 -9.27
N ALA A 171 2.45 -20.63 -9.97
CA ALA A 171 3.57 -21.49 -9.56
C ALA A 171 4.18 -21.06 -8.21
N VAL A 172 4.38 -19.75 -7.99
CA VAL A 172 4.92 -19.21 -6.74
C VAL A 172 3.91 -19.37 -5.59
N ARG A 173 2.63 -19.07 -5.84
CA ARG A 173 1.57 -19.15 -4.83
C ARG A 173 1.33 -20.57 -4.32
N ALA A 174 1.54 -21.60 -5.14
CA ALA A 174 1.28 -22.97 -4.75
C ALA A 174 2.03 -23.40 -3.46
N PRO A 175 3.36 -23.25 -3.35
CA PRO A 175 4.11 -23.58 -2.13
C PRO A 175 4.10 -22.46 -1.07
N ILE A 176 3.83 -21.20 -1.43
CA ILE A 176 3.99 -20.01 -0.56
C ILE A 176 2.64 -19.29 -0.36
N SER A 177 1.56 -20.04 -0.24
CA SER A 177 0.20 -19.50 -0.13
C SER A 177 -0.06 -18.67 1.15
N HIS A 178 0.73 -18.89 2.20
CA HIS A 178 0.63 -18.22 3.49
C HIS A 178 1.17 -16.78 3.49
N VAL A 179 2.00 -16.41 2.51
CA VAL A 179 2.54 -15.05 2.41
C VAL A 179 1.53 -14.13 1.72
N PRO A 180 1.11 -13.01 2.34
CA PRO A 180 0.29 -12.00 1.68
C PRO A 180 1.07 -11.29 0.58
N MET A 181 0.63 -11.39 -0.68
CA MET A 181 1.32 -10.79 -1.82
C MET A 181 0.44 -9.81 -2.57
N MET A 182 1.04 -8.74 -3.08
CA MET A 182 0.43 -7.72 -3.94
C MET A 182 1.02 -7.81 -5.34
N ALA A 183 0.17 -7.81 -6.37
CA ALA A 183 0.60 -7.81 -7.78
C ALA A 183 1.03 -6.41 -8.21
N VAL A 184 2.28 -6.23 -8.66
CA VAL A 184 2.77 -4.90 -9.07
C VAL A 184 3.62 -4.99 -10.34
N GLY A 185 3.44 -3.99 -11.21
CA GLY A 185 4.17 -3.88 -12.48
C GLY A 185 3.35 -4.42 -13.65
N GLY A 186 2.73 -3.53 -14.42
CA GLY A 186 1.93 -3.85 -15.60
C GLY A 186 0.51 -4.32 -15.32
N VAL A 187 0.02 -4.17 -14.07
CA VAL A 187 -1.38 -4.43 -13.75
C VAL A 187 -2.28 -3.37 -14.37
N ASN A 188 -3.37 -3.81 -14.97
CA ASN A 188 -4.36 -2.98 -15.66
C ASN A 188 -5.76 -3.64 -15.59
N GLU A 189 -6.74 -3.03 -16.23
CA GLU A 189 -8.14 -3.48 -16.23
C GLU A 189 -8.34 -4.88 -16.84
N THR A 190 -7.44 -5.34 -17.71
CA THR A 190 -7.59 -6.63 -18.39
C THR A 190 -7.04 -7.81 -17.60
N ASN A 191 -6.10 -7.58 -16.66
CA ASN A 191 -5.43 -8.63 -15.90
C ASN A 191 -5.61 -8.56 -14.38
N LEU A 192 -6.16 -7.48 -13.85
CA LEU A 192 -6.36 -7.29 -12.40
C LEU A 192 -7.18 -8.43 -11.79
N ARG A 193 -8.31 -8.78 -12.42
CA ARG A 193 -9.20 -9.82 -11.91
C ARG A 193 -8.49 -11.17 -11.81
N GLU A 194 -7.74 -11.55 -12.85
CA GLU A 194 -6.98 -12.80 -12.89
C GLU A 194 -5.99 -12.91 -11.73
N TYR A 195 -5.24 -11.84 -11.44
CA TYR A 195 -4.31 -11.85 -10.30
C TYR A 195 -5.03 -11.99 -8.95
N LEU A 196 -6.16 -11.33 -8.77
CA LEU A 196 -6.96 -11.47 -7.55
C LEU A 196 -7.49 -12.90 -7.38
N ASP A 197 -7.97 -13.52 -8.46
CA ASP A 197 -8.47 -14.91 -8.45
C ASP A 197 -7.36 -15.94 -8.17
N LEU A 198 -6.12 -15.62 -8.50
CA LEU A 198 -4.94 -16.40 -8.12
C LEU A 198 -4.52 -16.20 -6.65
N GLY A 199 -5.29 -15.43 -5.88
CA GLY A 199 -5.07 -15.23 -4.44
C GLY A 199 -4.08 -14.13 -4.09
N MET A 200 -3.81 -13.19 -5.01
CA MET A 200 -3.11 -11.96 -4.64
C MET A 200 -4.03 -11.11 -3.74
N CYS A 201 -3.47 -10.54 -2.68
CA CYS A 201 -4.24 -9.72 -1.72
C CYS A 201 -4.72 -8.39 -2.33
N GLY A 202 -4.14 -7.99 -3.45
CA GLY A 202 -4.44 -6.77 -4.16
C GLY A 202 -3.40 -6.45 -5.22
N ALA A 203 -3.43 -5.21 -5.71
CA ALA A 203 -2.51 -4.74 -6.74
C ALA A 203 -2.05 -3.29 -6.53
N GLY A 204 -0.82 -3.00 -6.98
CA GLY A 204 -0.30 -1.65 -7.15
C GLY A 204 -0.34 -1.22 -8.62
N ILE A 205 -1.01 -0.10 -8.92
CA ILE A 205 -1.29 0.35 -10.29
C ILE A 205 -0.63 1.72 -10.52
N GLY A 206 0.30 1.76 -11.47
CA GLY A 206 1.08 2.96 -11.80
C GLY A 206 0.56 3.70 -13.03
N GLY A 207 1.40 3.75 -14.08
CA GLY A 207 1.19 4.58 -15.27
C GLY A 207 -0.10 4.30 -16.06
N ASN A 208 -0.68 3.11 -15.93
CA ASN A 208 -1.98 2.77 -16.52
C ASN A 208 -3.14 3.55 -15.85
N LEU A 209 -2.95 3.98 -14.59
CA LEU A 209 -3.92 4.74 -13.82
C LEU A 209 -3.52 6.21 -13.72
N VAL A 210 -2.29 6.49 -13.30
CA VAL A 210 -1.76 7.86 -13.16
C VAL A 210 -0.88 8.17 -14.36
N ASN A 211 -1.51 8.53 -15.47
CA ASN A 211 -0.82 8.86 -16.70
C ASN A 211 -0.25 10.28 -16.63
N LYS A 212 1.07 10.42 -16.83
CA LYS A 212 1.78 11.71 -16.75
C LYS A 212 1.21 12.76 -17.70
N LYS A 213 0.88 12.38 -18.95
CA LYS A 213 0.33 13.31 -19.93
C LYS A 213 -1.02 13.85 -19.49
N TRP A 214 -1.88 13.02 -18.90
CA TRP A 214 -3.16 13.49 -18.34
C TRP A 214 -2.96 14.48 -17.20
N VAL A 215 -2.00 14.20 -16.32
CA VAL A 215 -1.66 15.13 -15.21
C VAL A 215 -1.08 16.45 -15.72
N GLU A 216 -0.20 16.39 -16.73
CA GLU A 216 0.38 17.58 -17.36
C GLU A 216 -0.69 18.46 -18.01
N ASN A 217 -1.65 17.84 -18.71
CA ASN A 217 -2.76 18.50 -19.40
C ASN A 217 -3.92 18.91 -18.48
N GLY A 218 -3.91 18.51 -17.18
CA GLY A 218 -5.00 18.79 -16.25
C GLY A 218 -6.24 17.90 -16.44
N GLU A 219 -6.10 16.76 -17.15
CA GLU A 219 -7.17 15.81 -17.49
C GLU A 219 -7.42 14.82 -16.32
N PHE A 220 -7.69 15.31 -15.12
CA PHE A 220 -7.84 14.51 -13.90
C PHE A 220 -9.08 13.61 -13.93
N GLU A 221 -10.12 13.98 -14.68
CA GLU A 221 -11.34 13.17 -14.88
C GLU A 221 -11.01 11.81 -15.47
N LYS A 222 -10.04 11.70 -16.36
CA LYS A 222 -9.60 10.43 -16.96
C LYS A 222 -9.02 9.49 -15.89
N ILE A 223 -8.28 10.05 -14.91
CA ILE A 223 -7.77 9.28 -13.76
C ILE A 223 -8.95 8.76 -12.94
N THR A 224 -9.95 9.60 -12.69
CA THR A 224 -11.15 9.23 -11.93
C THR A 224 -11.94 8.09 -12.60
N GLU A 225 -12.09 8.13 -13.92
CA GLU A 225 -12.81 7.11 -14.70
C GLU A 225 -12.08 5.76 -14.65
N VAL A 226 -10.76 5.75 -14.92
CA VAL A 226 -9.95 4.53 -14.82
C VAL A 226 -9.96 3.99 -13.39
N ALA A 227 -9.86 4.86 -12.38
CA ALA A 227 -9.93 4.48 -10.98
C ALA A 227 -11.26 3.77 -10.64
N ARG A 228 -12.41 4.29 -11.09
CA ARG A 228 -13.73 3.66 -10.91
C ARG A 228 -13.78 2.26 -11.53
N THR A 229 -13.26 2.12 -12.75
CA THR A 229 -13.19 0.83 -13.44
C THR A 229 -12.38 -0.18 -12.64
N MET A 230 -11.16 0.21 -12.18
CA MET A 230 -10.31 -0.65 -11.38
C MET A 230 -10.98 -1.08 -10.06
N VAL A 231 -11.61 -0.12 -9.36
CA VAL A 231 -12.33 -0.40 -8.10
C VAL A 231 -13.50 -1.35 -8.33
N SER A 232 -14.24 -1.20 -9.42
CA SER A 232 -15.32 -2.11 -9.79
C SER A 232 -14.81 -3.53 -10.01
N ILE A 233 -13.71 -3.70 -10.76
CA ILE A 233 -13.08 -5.01 -11.01
C ILE A 233 -12.59 -5.64 -9.70
N ALA A 234 -12.01 -4.86 -8.79
CA ALA A 234 -11.47 -5.38 -7.53
C ALA A 234 -12.55 -5.82 -6.53
N LYS A 235 -13.75 -5.24 -6.63
CA LYS A 235 -14.90 -5.59 -5.76
C LYS A 235 -15.69 -6.80 -6.25
N GLY A 236 -15.54 -7.16 -7.54
CA GLY A 236 -16.14 -8.33 -8.18
C GLY A 236 -17.53 -8.10 -8.57
#